data_1b0d48b066c14da395dfd5a223941374
#
_entry.id   1b0d48b066c14da395dfd5a223941374
#
_cell.length_a   1.000
_cell.length_b   1.000
_cell.length_c   1.000
_cell.angle_alpha   90.00
_cell.angle_beta   90.00
_cell.angle_gamma   90.00
#
_symmetry.space_group_name_H-M   'P 1'
#
loop_
_entity.id
_entity.type
_entity.pdbx_description
1 polymer ?
#
loop_
_entity_poly.entity_id
_entity_poly.type
_entity_poly.pdbx_seq_one_letter_code
_entity_poly.pdbx_strand_id
1 'polypeptide(L)'
;MREHLRVSDADFEVVRRAWAAASSADVDGMVAELHPEVVAIPFGAALEGKAYRGPEHVVRWLRDEILVSWEFFQVLPERFERVGEQLLVTGRWKARGIESGVELDIRASWVVAVRDGKVVYWQTYTDHGQARREIGLDG
;
A
#
# COMPACT_ATOMS: atom_id res chain seq x y z
N MET A 1 -8.87 24.88 -9.95
CA MET A 1 -9.35 23.50 -10.14
C MET A 1 -8.30 22.57 -10.72
N ARG A 2 -7.69 22.94 -11.83
CA ARG A 2 -6.67 22.08 -12.44
C ARG A 2 -5.44 21.87 -11.56
N GLU A 3 -5.02 22.92 -10.89
CA GLU A 3 -3.88 22.82 -9.99
C GLU A 3 -4.17 21.90 -8.82
N HIS A 4 -5.40 21.97 -8.31
CA HIS A 4 -5.82 21.07 -7.25
C HIS A 4 -5.77 19.60 -7.70
N LEU A 5 -6.24 19.34 -8.93
CA LEU A 5 -6.18 18.00 -9.49
C LEU A 5 -4.75 17.53 -9.70
N ARG A 6 -3.86 18.44 -10.12
CA ARG A 6 -2.45 18.09 -10.31
C ARG A 6 -1.76 17.73 -9.01
N VAL A 7 -2.06 18.44 -7.92
CA VAL A 7 -1.49 18.11 -6.61
C VAL A 7 -1.95 16.71 -6.19
N SER A 8 -3.26 16.42 -6.36
CA SER A 8 -3.80 15.09 -6.05
C SER A 8 -3.18 14.02 -6.95
N ASP A 9 -3.01 14.34 -8.24
CA ASP A 9 -2.42 13.40 -9.18
C ASP A 9 -0.97 13.08 -8.83
N ALA A 10 -0.22 14.06 -8.36
CA ALA A 10 1.17 13.84 -7.95
C ALA A 10 1.25 12.81 -6.80
N ASP A 11 0.38 12.93 -5.81
CA ASP A 11 0.32 11.98 -4.70
C ASP A 11 -0.14 10.61 -5.19
N PHE A 12 -1.12 10.57 -6.08
CA PHE A 12 -1.59 9.31 -6.66
C PHE A 12 -0.46 8.60 -7.40
N GLU A 13 0.35 9.37 -8.14
CA GLU A 13 1.47 8.80 -8.89
C GLU A 13 2.54 8.19 -7.96
N VAL A 14 2.79 8.81 -6.81
CA VAL A 14 3.71 8.23 -5.82
C VAL A 14 3.22 6.85 -5.40
N VAL A 15 1.93 6.73 -5.10
CA VAL A 15 1.34 5.44 -4.72
C VAL A 15 1.43 4.44 -5.87
N ARG A 16 1.11 4.88 -7.10
CA ARG A 16 1.20 3.98 -8.26
C ARG A 16 2.60 3.42 -8.44
N ARG A 17 3.61 4.27 -8.33
CA ARG A 17 5.00 3.84 -8.47
C ARG A 17 5.41 2.87 -7.36
N ALA A 18 5.05 3.19 -6.12
CA ALA A 18 5.39 2.34 -4.97
C ALA A 18 4.73 0.97 -5.09
N TRP A 19 3.43 0.94 -5.40
CA TRP A 19 2.69 -0.32 -5.54
C TRP A 19 3.15 -1.11 -6.75
N ALA A 20 3.49 -0.43 -7.86
CA ALA A 20 4.04 -1.10 -9.04
C ALA A 20 5.39 -1.74 -8.75
N ALA A 21 6.25 -1.05 -8.00
CA ALA A 21 7.56 -1.58 -7.63
C ALA A 21 7.40 -2.83 -6.75
N ALA A 22 6.51 -2.77 -5.75
CA ALA A 22 6.24 -3.93 -4.90
C ALA A 22 5.72 -5.10 -5.72
N SER A 23 4.84 -4.83 -6.68
CA SER A 23 4.23 -5.87 -7.54
C SER A 23 5.22 -6.52 -8.48
N SER A 24 6.30 -5.84 -8.83
CA SER A 24 7.35 -6.37 -9.71
C SER A 24 8.59 -6.82 -8.94
N ALA A 25 8.49 -6.90 -7.63
CA ALA A 25 9.61 -7.29 -6.75
C ALA A 25 10.81 -6.35 -6.86
N ASP A 26 10.56 -5.11 -7.24
CA ASP A 26 11.60 -4.09 -7.36
C ASP A 26 11.76 -3.39 -6.00
N VAL A 27 12.58 -3.98 -5.14
CA VAL A 27 12.80 -3.49 -3.78
C VAL A 27 13.35 -2.06 -3.79
N ASP A 28 14.36 -1.81 -4.61
CA ASP A 28 14.97 -0.48 -4.70
C ASP A 28 13.99 0.57 -5.21
N GLY A 29 13.17 0.19 -6.19
CA GLY A 29 12.14 1.07 -6.71
C GLY A 29 11.10 1.44 -5.67
N MET A 30 10.74 0.47 -4.82
CA MET A 30 9.81 0.75 -3.73
C MET A 30 10.42 1.67 -2.68
N VAL A 31 11.67 1.39 -2.29
CA VAL A 31 12.37 2.21 -1.29
C VAL A 31 12.47 3.67 -1.75
N ALA A 32 12.67 3.89 -3.05
CA ALA A 32 12.77 5.23 -3.59
C ALA A 32 11.50 6.07 -3.35
N GLU A 33 10.35 5.43 -3.15
CA GLU A 33 9.09 6.11 -2.92
C GLU A 33 8.71 6.22 -1.44
N LEU A 34 9.55 5.69 -0.53
CA LEU A 34 9.24 5.68 0.89
C LEU A 34 9.92 6.85 1.62
N HIS A 35 9.14 7.51 2.48
CA HIS A 35 9.67 8.54 3.37
C HIS A 35 10.56 7.87 4.43
N PRO A 36 11.62 8.53 4.90
CA PRO A 36 12.47 7.96 5.97
C PRO A 36 11.70 7.59 7.24
N GLU A 37 10.58 8.25 7.50
CA GLU A 37 9.75 8.00 8.69
C GLU A 37 8.53 7.14 8.37
N VAL A 38 8.55 6.40 7.29
CA VAL A 38 7.39 5.61 6.86
C VAL A 38 6.97 4.60 7.94
N VAL A 39 5.65 4.48 8.08
CA VAL A 39 5.03 3.43 8.91
C VAL A 39 4.13 2.61 8.00
N ALA A 40 4.36 1.31 7.95
CA ALA A 40 3.59 0.41 7.10
C ALA A 40 2.89 -0.63 7.95
N ILE A 41 1.60 -0.82 7.68
CA ILE A 41 0.78 -1.83 8.38
C ILE A 41 0.13 -2.72 7.31
N PRO A 42 0.88 -3.72 6.79
CA PRO A 42 0.30 -4.71 5.88
C PRO A 42 -0.80 -5.50 6.57
N PHE A 43 -1.62 -6.19 5.80
CA PHE A 43 -2.78 -6.88 6.34
C PHE A 43 -2.42 -7.85 7.47
N GLY A 44 -1.40 -8.68 7.28
CA GLY A 44 -0.97 -9.62 8.31
C GLY A 44 -0.49 -8.93 9.58
N ALA A 45 0.26 -7.83 9.43
CA ALA A 45 0.75 -7.06 10.56
C ALA A 45 -0.41 -6.42 11.33
N ALA A 46 -1.45 -5.96 10.64
CA ALA A 46 -2.62 -5.38 11.29
C ALA A 46 -3.29 -6.40 12.20
N LEU A 47 -3.39 -7.65 11.75
CA LEU A 47 -3.99 -8.72 12.55
C LEU A 47 -3.19 -9.02 13.82
N GLU A 48 -1.88 -8.80 13.78
CA GLU A 48 -0.99 -9.06 14.89
C GLU A 48 -0.72 -7.81 15.75
N GLY A 49 -1.30 -6.68 15.37
CA GLY A 49 -1.05 -5.43 16.07
C GLY A 49 0.36 -4.88 15.85
N LYS A 50 0.97 -5.20 14.72
CA LYS A 50 2.34 -4.80 14.39
C LYS A 50 2.37 -3.69 13.35
N ALA A 51 3.49 -2.98 13.31
CA ALA A 51 3.76 -2.00 12.27
C ALA A 51 5.25 -2.07 11.93
N TYR A 52 5.57 -1.81 10.67
CA TYR A 52 6.96 -1.74 10.22
C TYR A 52 7.33 -0.26 10.09
N ARG A 53 8.37 0.15 10.79
CA ARG A 53 8.77 1.55 10.84
C ARG A 53 10.11 1.75 10.17
N GLY A 54 10.14 2.67 9.21
CA GLY A 54 11.33 2.99 8.44
C GLY A 54 11.49 2.10 7.23
N PRO A 55 12.20 2.60 6.19
CA PRO A 55 12.35 1.85 4.94
C PRO A 55 13.02 0.50 5.11
N GLU A 56 13.99 0.39 6.02
CA GLU A 56 14.71 -0.88 6.24
C GLU A 56 13.78 -2.00 6.71
N HIS A 57 12.85 -1.68 7.61
CA HIS A 57 11.91 -2.68 8.10
C HIS A 57 10.89 -3.06 7.03
N VAL A 58 10.46 -2.08 6.23
CA VAL A 58 9.56 -2.36 5.11
C VAL A 58 10.23 -3.27 4.09
N VAL A 59 11.50 -3.01 3.78
CA VAL A 59 12.29 -3.84 2.86
C VAL A 59 12.41 -5.26 3.39
N ARG A 60 12.67 -5.40 4.68
CA ARG A 60 12.79 -6.71 5.30
C ARG A 60 11.48 -7.48 5.22
N TRP A 61 10.36 -6.80 5.48
CA TRP A 61 9.04 -7.40 5.33
C TRP A 61 8.82 -7.89 3.90
N LEU A 62 9.09 -7.04 2.91
CA LEU A 62 8.88 -7.40 1.51
C LEU A 62 9.78 -8.58 1.11
N ARG A 63 11.05 -8.51 1.44
CA ARG A 63 12.04 -9.51 1.04
C ARG A 63 11.89 -10.83 1.78
N ASP A 64 11.70 -10.77 3.10
CA ASP A 64 11.77 -11.96 3.94
C ASP A 64 10.42 -12.61 4.19
N GLU A 65 9.32 -11.88 4.01
CA GLU A 65 7.99 -12.42 4.26
C GLU A 65 7.15 -12.55 2.99
N ILE A 66 7.19 -11.55 2.12
CA ILE A 66 6.35 -11.56 0.93
C ILE A 66 7.01 -12.33 -0.21
N LEU A 67 8.21 -11.96 -0.59
CA LEU A 67 8.87 -12.56 -1.77
C LEU A 67 9.26 -14.01 -1.56
N VAL A 68 9.39 -14.47 -0.33
CA VAL A 68 9.69 -15.88 -0.04
C VAL A 68 8.44 -16.74 0.08
N SER A 69 7.27 -16.13 0.27
CA SER A 69 6.01 -16.85 0.48
C SER A 69 5.13 -16.92 -0.75
N TRP A 70 5.27 -15.97 -1.64
CA TRP A 70 4.38 -15.82 -2.80
C TRP A 70 5.15 -15.96 -4.10
N GLU A 71 4.63 -16.79 -5.00
CA GLU A 71 5.17 -16.94 -6.36
C GLU A 71 5.04 -15.63 -7.12
N PHE A 72 3.90 -14.97 -6.96
CA PHE A 72 3.74 -13.60 -7.36
C PHE A 72 2.89 -12.87 -6.30
N PHE A 73 3.05 -11.57 -6.26
CA PHE A 73 2.34 -10.70 -5.33
C PHE A 73 2.10 -9.38 -6.06
N GLN A 74 0.84 -9.02 -6.21
CA GLN A 74 0.47 -7.81 -6.94
C GLN A 74 -0.52 -7.00 -6.14
N VAL A 75 -0.24 -5.72 -5.99
CA VAL A 75 -1.14 -4.74 -5.40
C VAL A 75 -1.46 -3.72 -6.48
N LEU A 76 -2.70 -3.74 -6.95
CA LEU A 76 -3.11 -3.04 -8.15
C LEU A 76 -4.10 -1.94 -7.80
N PRO A 77 -3.64 -0.68 -7.68
CA PRO A 77 -4.53 0.42 -7.36
C PRO A 77 -5.42 0.75 -8.56
N GLU A 78 -6.70 0.94 -8.31
CA GLU A 78 -7.68 1.22 -9.36
C GLU A 78 -8.35 2.56 -9.17
N ARG A 79 -8.55 2.96 -7.93
CA ARG A 79 -9.30 4.17 -7.62
C ARG A 79 -8.64 4.90 -6.45
N PHE A 80 -8.57 6.22 -6.57
CA PHE A 80 -7.98 7.08 -5.55
C PHE A 80 -8.99 8.13 -5.10
N GLU A 81 -9.03 8.37 -3.80
CA GLU A 81 -9.89 9.39 -3.23
C GLU A 81 -9.12 10.12 -2.14
N ARG A 82 -9.05 11.44 -2.23
CA ARG A 82 -8.37 12.24 -1.21
C ARG A 82 -9.36 12.61 -0.11
N VAL A 83 -8.97 12.39 1.13
CA VAL A 83 -9.74 12.79 2.31
C VAL A 83 -8.80 13.48 3.28
N GLY A 84 -8.86 14.81 3.31
CA GLY A 84 -7.92 15.60 4.11
C GLY A 84 -6.48 15.40 3.61
N GLU A 85 -5.61 14.95 4.50
CA GLU A 85 -4.21 14.70 4.16
C GLU A 85 -3.94 13.25 3.80
N GLN A 86 -4.98 12.44 3.74
CA GLN A 86 -4.85 11.02 3.44
C GLN A 86 -5.52 10.66 2.13
N LEU A 87 -5.13 9.52 1.60
CA LEU A 87 -5.71 8.95 0.39
C LEU A 87 -6.37 7.64 0.75
N LEU A 88 -7.56 7.41 0.20
CA LEU A 88 -8.18 6.09 0.20
C LEU A 88 -7.95 5.50 -1.18
N VAL A 89 -7.19 4.43 -1.24
CA VAL A 89 -6.86 3.74 -2.49
C VAL A 89 -7.59 2.42 -2.49
N THR A 90 -8.31 2.14 -3.56
CA THR A 90 -9.06 0.88 -3.68
C THR A 90 -8.57 0.16 -4.93
N GLY A 91 -8.46 -1.15 -4.84
CA GLY A 91 -8.04 -1.94 -5.98
C GLY A 91 -8.07 -3.42 -5.68
N ARG A 92 -7.09 -4.16 -6.21
CA ARG A 92 -7.01 -5.60 -6.09
C ARG A 92 -5.70 -6.02 -5.49
N TRP A 93 -5.75 -7.09 -4.72
CA TRP A 93 -4.59 -7.80 -4.23
C TRP A 93 -4.64 -9.19 -4.85
N LYS A 94 -3.65 -9.50 -5.69
CA LYS A 94 -3.54 -10.80 -6.34
C LYS A 94 -2.24 -11.46 -5.91
N ALA A 95 -2.29 -12.74 -5.61
CA ALA A 95 -1.11 -13.45 -5.17
C ALA A 95 -1.30 -14.96 -5.35
N ARG A 96 -0.18 -15.69 -5.38
CA ARG A 96 -0.21 -17.16 -5.37
C ARG A 96 0.86 -17.65 -4.42
N GLY A 97 0.48 -18.49 -3.48
CA GLY A 97 1.41 -19.08 -2.52
C GLY A 97 2.34 -20.07 -3.19
N ILE A 98 3.63 -20.04 -2.84
CA ILE A 98 4.63 -20.93 -3.43
C ILE A 98 4.33 -22.38 -3.07
N GLU A 99 4.14 -22.65 -1.78
CA GLU A 99 3.91 -24.02 -1.33
C GLU A 99 2.48 -24.49 -1.51
N SER A 100 1.53 -23.65 -1.13
CA SER A 100 0.11 -24.03 -1.16
C SER A 100 -0.51 -24.01 -2.55
N GLY A 101 0.03 -23.19 -3.46
CA GLY A 101 -0.57 -22.95 -4.76
C GLY A 101 -1.88 -22.18 -4.68
N VAL A 102 -2.28 -21.76 -3.49
CA VAL A 102 -3.53 -21.01 -3.31
C VAL A 102 -3.42 -19.65 -3.99
N GLU A 103 -4.42 -19.32 -4.79
CA GLU A 103 -4.50 -18.02 -5.46
C GLU A 103 -5.44 -17.09 -4.72
N LEU A 104 -5.00 -15.84 -4.58
CA LEU A 104 -5.81 -14.76 -4.05
C LEU A 104 -6.09 -13.77 -5.16
N ASP A 105 -7.33 -13.32 -5.25
CA ASP A 105 -7.71 -12.21 -6.12
C ASP A 105 -8.86 -11.53 -5.40
N ILE A 106 -8.53 -10.62 -4.52
CA ILE A 106 -9.51 -9.99 -3.64
C ILE A 106 -9.45 -8.48 -3.76
N ARG A 107 -10.56 -7.85 -3.44
CA ARG A 107 -10.61 -6.41 -3.33
C ARG A 107 -9.79 -5.99 -2.09
N ALA A 108 -8.99 -4.97 -2.26
CA ALA A 108 -8.19 -4.42 -1.17
C ALA A 108 -8.34 -2.91 -1.13
N SER A 109 -8.17 -2.34 0.05
CA SER A 109 -8.15 -0.90 0.24
C SER A 109 -6.93 -0.53 1.06
N TRP A 110 -6.38 0.63 0.77
CA TRP A 110 -5.22 1.14 1.49
C TRP A 110 -5.51 2.58 1.91
N VAL A 111 -5.26 2.87 3.19
CA VAL A 111 -5.23 4.24 3.68
C VAL A 111 -3.77 4.66 3.59
N VAL A 112 -3.49 5.72 2.87
CA VAL A 112 -2.12 6.14 2.57
C VAL A 112 -1.95 7.62 2.87
N ALA A 113 -0.80 7.99 3.42
CA ALA A 113 -0.40 9.39 3.56
C ALA A 113 0.89 9.60 2.79
N VAL A 114 0.96 10.69 2.04
CA VAL A 114 2.13 11.11 1.27
C VAL A 114 2.61 12.44 1.84
N ARG A 115 3.91 12.52 2.11
CA ARG A 115 4.53 13.75 2.61
C ARG A 115 5.87 13.93 1.90
N ASP A 116 6.12 15.15 1.45
CA ASP A 116 7.34 15.48 0.70
C ASP A 116 7.55 14.58 -0.51
N GLY A 117 6.44 14.22 -1.18
CA GLY A 117 6.49 13.37 -2.37
C GLY A 117 6.81 11.91 -2.10
N LYS A 118 6.69 11.45 -0.86
CA LYS A 118 6.99 10.07 -0.49
C LYS A 118 5.93 9.51 0.43
N VAL A 119 5.74 8.19 0.37
CA VAL A 119 4.78 7.50 1.25
C VAL A 119 5.30 7.52 2.67
N VAL A 120 4.54 8.13 3.58
CA VAL A 120 4.91 8.21 5.00
C VAL A 120 4.08 7.26 5.86
N TYR A 121 2.98 6.75 5.32
CA TYR A 121 2.12 5.82 6.05
C TYR A 121 1.27 5.03 5.06
N TRP A 122 1.06 3.74 5.33
CA TRP A 122 -0.03 3.01 4.71
C TRP A 122 -0.52 1.89 5.63
N GLN A 123 -1.80 1.58 5.50
CA GLN A 123 -2.39 0.39 6.12
C GLN A 123 -3.27 -0.30 5.10
N THR A 124 -3.17 -1.61 5.02
CA THR A 124 -3.94 -2.44 4.09
C THR A 124 -5.21 -2.96 4.78
N TYR A 125 -6.33 -2.88 4.07
CA TYR A 125 -7.62 -3.37 4.54
C TYR A 125 -8.21 -4.32 3.50
N THR A 126 -8.87 -5.36 3.96
CA THR A 126 -9.68 -6.22 3.10
C THR A 126 -11.16 -5.89 3.25
N ASP A 127 -11.53 -5.13 4.28
CA ASP A 127 -12.88 -4.61 4.48
C ASP A 127 -12.87 -3.13 4.06
N HIS A 128 -13.47 -2.85 2.90
CA HIS A 128 -13.50 -1.49 2.37
C HIS A 128 -14.27 -0.53 3.27
N GLY A 129 -15.36 -0.99 3.89
CA GLY A 129 -16.12 -0.17 4.83
C GLY A 129 -15.29 0.24 6.04
N GLN A 130 -14.46 -0.67 6.56
CA GLN A 130 -13.57 -0.36 7.65
C GLN A 130 -12.56 0.72 7.24
N ALA A 131 -11.99 0.59 6.05
CA ALA A 131 -11.04 1.58 5.54
C ALA A 131 -11.70 2.96 5.44
N ARG A 132 -12.92 3.02 4.93
CA ARG A 132 -13.66 4.28 4.82
C ARG A 132 -13.90 4.91 6.20
N ARG A 133 -14.27 4.13 7.18
CA ARG A 133 -14.50 4.63 8.54
C ARG A 133 -13.21 5.15 9.16
N GLU A 134 -12.11 4.46 8.95
CA GLU A 134 -10.81 4.87 9.48
C GLU A 134 -10.38 6.25 8.97
N ILE A 135 -10.72 6.57 7.73
CA ILE A 135 -10.32 7.84 7.12
C ILE A 135 -11.38 8.94 7.33
N GLY A 136 -12.46 8.62 8.05
CA GLY A 136 -13.50 9.58 8.38
C GLY A 136 -14.67 9.63 7.39
N LEU A 137 -14.80 8.62 6.53
CA LEU A 137 -15.92 8.52 5.60
C LEU A 137 -16.95 7.53 6.14
N ASP A 138 -18.22 7.77 5.83
CA ASP A 138 -19.25 6.83 6.17
C ASP A 138 -19.18 5.60 5.28
N GLY A 139 -19.40 4.46 5.88
CA GLY A 139 -19.33 3.18 5.21
C GLY A 139 -20.30 2.95 4.11
#